data_1f2d9ea2d3c836bc6a8e8beda7a2269f
#
_entry.id   1f2d9ea2d3c836bc6a8e8beda7a2269f
#
_cell.length_a   1.000
_cell.length_b   1.000
_cell.length_c   1.000
_cell.angle_alpha   90.00
_cell.angle_beta   90.00
_cell.angle_gamma   90.00
#
_symmetry.space_group_name_H-M   'P 1'
#
loop_
_entity.id
_entity.type
_entity.pdbx_description
1 polymer ?
#
loop_
_entity_poly.entity_id
_entity_poly.type
_entity_poly.pdbx_seq_one_letter_code
_entity_poly.pdbx_strand_id
1 'polypeptide(L)'
;MSKPLVAIVGRPNVGKSMLFNRLVGQRLSIVEDTPGVTRDRLYAECEWCGRKFDMVDTGGIEPTTDSEILLFMREQAQIAIDQATVIIFVTDLRTGVTAADQDVANMLLRSKKPVVLAVNKADSTGATDLGVYEFYSLGLGDPIPTSAVHGHGTGDLLDECLKHFPPAEEDGEDEDLIKVAIIGKPNVGKSSLVNHILGEKRVIVSDMAGTTRDAVDTVYENELGRYMFIDTAGIRRKSKVDERVEKFSVMRAQMAIERADVCLIMIDARDGVTDQDTKIAGLAHEAGKASIIVVNKWDLVEKETGTMEKMRKDIMRDLSFMSYAPILFISALTGQRTNRIFELINYVNDQSNMRITTGMLNNVLADAQARVQPPTDKGRRLKIYYMTQTGIKPPNFVIFCNSRELFHFSYQRYLENQIRSVFGLEGTPVRIVIRQKGDSE
;
A
#
# COMPACT_ATOMS: atom_id res chain seq x y z
N MET A 1 3.88 6.41 15.97
CA MET A 1 2.46 6.30 15.48
C MET A 1 2.43 6.31 13.97
N SER A 2 1.41 5.71 13.30
CA SER A 2 1.27 5.78 11.85
C SER A 2 1.04 7.22 11.39
N LYS A 3 1.58 7.60 10.21
CA LYS A 3 1.31 8.90 9.59
C LYS A 3 -0.20 9.13 9.52
N PRO A 4 -0.71 10.37 9.73
CA PRO A 4 -2.13 10.67 9.54
C PRO A 4 -2.57 10.28 8.14
N LEU A 5 -3.75 9.67 8.00
CA LEU A 5 -4.32 9.29 6.71
C LEU A 5 -5.52 10.18 6.38
N VAL A 6 -5.47 10.83 5.22
CA VAL A 6 -6.57 11.64 4.68
C VAL A 6 -7.25 10.85 3.55
N ALA A 7 -8.52 10.52 3.70
CA ALA A 7 -9.29 9.82 2.67
C ALA A 7 -10.22 10.80 1.92
N ILE A 8 -10.21 10.73 0.59
CA ILE A 8 -11.11 11.50 -0.26
C ILE A 8 -12.33 10.64 -0.62
N VAL A 9 -13.52 11.09 -0.24
CA VAL A 9 -14.80 10.41 -0.46
C VAL A 9 -15.76 11.33 -1.23
N GLY A 10 -16.64 10.77 -2.03
CA GLY A 10 -17.67 11.51 -2.75
C GLY A 10 -18.21 10.71 -3.92
N ARG A 11 -19.30 11.18 -4.52
CA ARG A 11 -19.92 10.52 -5.69
C ARG A 11 -18.99 10.52 -6.92
N PRO A 12 -19.26 9.68 -7.93
CA PRO A 12 -18.56 9.74 -9.21
C PRO A 12 -18.64 11.13 -9.85
N ASN A 13 -17.63 11.50 -10.61
CA ASN A 13 -17.58 12.74 -11.42
C ASN A 13 -17.59 14.07 -10.65
N VAL A 14 -17.51 14.08 -9.33
CA VAL A 14 -17.32 15.34 -8.55
C VAL A 14 -15.89 15.87 -8.62
N GLY A 15 -14.96 15.12 -9.22
CA GLY A 15 -13.58 15.54 -9.42
C GLY A 15 -12.61 15.08 -8.31
N LYS A 16 -12.90 13.99 -7.59
CA LYS A 16 -12.03 13.44 -6.53
C LYS A 16 -10.60 13.21 -6.99
N SER A 17 -10.41 12.42 -8.06
CA SER A 17 -9.08 12.08 -8.58
C SER A 17 -8.33 13.31 -9.10
N MET A 18 -9.04 14.31 -9.66
CA MET A 18 -8.43 15.56 -10.05
C MET A 18 -8.00 16.37 -8.83
N LEU A 19 -8.83 16.44 -7.79
CA LEU A 19 -8.51 17.09 -6.51
C LEU A 19 -7.32 16.38 -5.85
N PHE A 20 -7.34 15.06 -5.77
CA PHE A 20 -6.23 14.24 -5.27
C PHE A 20 -4.92 14.59 -6.00
N ASN A 21 -4.89 14.50 -7.32
CA ASN A 21 -3.70 14.84 -8.12
C ASN A 21 -3.23 16.27 -7.90
N ARG A 22 -4.16 17.22 -7.72
CA ARG A 22 -3.84 18.62 -7.45
C ARG A 22 -3.22 18.80 -6.06
N LEU A 23 -3.78 18.17 -5.03
CA LEU A 23 -3.28 18.23 -3.66
C LEU A 23 -1.90 17.57 -3.53
N VAL A 24 -1.72 16.43 -4.18
CA VAL A 24 -0.44 15.71 -4.27
C VAL A 24 0.61 16.53 -5.04
N GLY A 25 0.22 17.25 -6.10
CA GLY A 25 1.14 18.04 -6.95
C GLY A 25 1.58 19.39 -6.38
N GLN A 26 1.01 19.87 -5.26
CA GLN A 26 1.29 21.22 -4.76
C GLN A 26 2.62 21.41 -4.01
N ARG A 27 3.32 20.39 -3.58
CA ARG A 27 4.75 20.32 -3.19
C ARG A 27 5.07 18.91 -2.70
N LEU A 28 5.39 18.04 -3.63
CA LEU A 28 6.14 16.83 -3.31
C LEU A 28 7.63 17.22 -3.26
N SER A 29 8.26 17.04 -2.10
CA SER A 29 9.67 16.74 -2.10
C SER A 29 9.80 15.42 -2.84
N ILE A 30 10.42 15.51 -3.99
CA ILE A 30 10.97 14.48 -4.88
C ILE A 30 10.85 13.05 -4.33
N VAL A 31 9.73 12.38 -4.60
CA VAL A 31 9.74 10.95 -4.82
C VAL A 31 9.82 10.79 -6.33
N GLU A 32 10.97 10.30 -6.80
CA GLU A 32 11.39 10.18 -8.18
C GLU A 32 10.25 9.70 -9.09
N ASP A 33 10.01 10.48 -10.16
CA ASP A 33 9.32 10.03 -11.37
C ASP A 33 10.06 8.82 -11.94
N THR A 34 9.65 7.63 -11.58
CA THR A 34 10.07 6.41 -12.25
C THR A 34 9.25 6.29 -13.53
N PRO A 35 9.85 6.42 -14.72
CA PRO A 35 9.16 6.21 -15.99
C PRO A 35 8.71 4.75 -16.08
N GLY A 36 7.42 4.50 -16.14
CA GLY A 36 6.84 3.17 -16.35
C GLY A 36 5.75 2.74 -15.37
N VAL A 37 5.40 3.54 -14.36
CA VAL A 37 4.28 3.26 -13.47
C VAL A 37 3.05 4.00 -13.98
N THR A 38 2.05 3.26 -14.39
CA THR A 38 0.76 3.73 -14.88
C THR A 38 0.03 4.62 -13.88
N ARG A 39 -0.68 5.61 -14.37
CA ARG A 39 -1.28 6.80 -13.74
C ARG A 39 -2.36 6.60 -12.66
N ASP A 40 -2.57 5.40 -12.13
CA ASP A 40 -3.62 5.14 -11.14
C ASP A 40 -3.05 5.02 -9.72
N ARG A 41 -2.40 6.09 -9.24
CA ARG A 41 -2.01 6.17 -7.82
C ARG A 41 -3.25 6.50 -6.99
N LEU A 42 -3.81 5.50 -6.32
CA LEU A 42 -4.86 5.69 -5.31
C LEU A 42 -4.32 6.23 -3.98
N TYR A 43 -2.99 6.28 -3.81
CA TYR A 43 -2.31 6.58 -2.55
C TYR A 43 -1.07 7.45 -2.79
N ALA A 44 -0.88 8.49 -1.97
CA ALA A 44 0.30 9.34 -2.06
C ALA A 44 0.71 9.89 -0.70
N GLU A 45 2.02 9.98 -0.47
CA GLU A 45 2.59 10.71 0.64
C GLU A 45 2.56 12.21 0.33
N CYS A 46 2.05 13.01 1.28
CA CYS A 46 1.90 14.45 1.17
C CYS A 46 2.61 15.15 2.32
N GLU A 47 3.06 16.37 2.06
CA GLU A 47 3.57 17.28 3.09
C GLU A 47 2.92 18.65 2.95
N TRP A 48 2.38 19.18 4.06
CA TRP A 48 1.81 20.51 4.12
C TRP A 48 2.19 21.19 5.42
N CYS A 49 2.70 22.42 5.36
CA CYS A 49 3.16 23.18 6.54
C CYS A 49 4.11 22.38 7.46
N GLY A 50 5.02 21.55 6.88
CA GLY A 50 5.97 20.74 7.62
C GLY A 50 5.37 19.48 8.28
N ARG A 51 4.08 19.18 8.03
CA ARG A 51 3.42 17.95 8.50
C ARG A 51 3.29 16.94 7.36
N LYS A 52 3.84 15.75 7.57
CA LYS A 52 3.73 14.63 6.64
C LYS A 52 2.48 13.80 6.93
N PHE A 53 1.76 13.41 5.90
CA PHE A 53 0.57 12.57 5.98
C PHE A 53 0.38 11.79 4.69
N ASP A 54 -0.43 10.76 4.76
CA ASP A 54 -0.79 9.96 3.60
C ASP A 54 -2.17 10.37 3.09
N MET A 55 -2.36 10.39 1.77
CA MET A 55 -3.64 10.70 1.15
C MET A 55 -4.09 9.55 0.26
N VAL A 56 -5.39 9.21 0.30
CA VAL A 56 -5.96 8.15 -0.52
C VAL A 56 -7.19 8.65 -1.28
N ASP A 57 -7.23 8.39 -2.59
CA ASP A 57 -8.43 8.54 -3.41
C ASP A 57 -9.23 7.25 -3.39
N THR A 58 -10.41 7.28 -2.77
CA THR A 58 -11.30 6.11 -2.74
C THR A 58 -12.09 5.94 -4.05
N GLY A 59 -11.90 6.82 -5.02
CA GLY A 59 -12.70 6.96 -6.25
C GLY A 59 -12.23 6.15 -7.46
N GLY A 60 -11.15 5.39 -7.39
CA GLY A 60 -10.51 4.70 -8.53
C GLY A 60 -11.34 3.59 -9.19
N ILE A 61 -12.58 3.37 -8.79
CA ILE A 61 -13.49 2.38 -9.38
C ILE A 61 -14.81 3.07 -9.71
N GLU A 62 -15.18 3.15 -10.98
CA GLU A 62 -16.45 3.75 -11.43
C GLU A 62 -17.58 2.71 -11.47
N PRO A 63 -18.75 3.00 -10.84
CA PRO A 63 -19.94 2.16 -10.97
C PRO A 63 -20.58 2.31 -12.34
N THR A 64 -21.23 1.26 -12.82
CA THR A 64 -21.83 1.20 -14.16
C THR A 64 -23.31 1.58 -14.19
N THR A 65 -23.99 1.65 -13.04
CA THR A 65 -25.42 1.97 -12.93
C THR A 65 -25.75 2.90 -11.77
N ASP A 66 -26.84 3.67 -11.86
CA ASP A 66 -27.25 4.63 -10.81
C ASP A 66 -27.59 3.98 -9.48
N SER A 67 -28.13 2.77 -9.45
CA SER A 67 -28.38 2.01 -8.22
C SER A 67 -27.10 1.54 -7.54
N GLU A 68 -26.01 1.38 -8.30
CA GLU A 68 -24.69 1.02 -7.79
C GLU A 68 -23.93 2.23 -7.22
N ILE A 69 -24.25 3.45 -7.68
CA ILE A 69 -23.59 4.68 -7.22
C ILE A 69 -23.74 4.86 -5.72
N LEU A 70 -24.94 4.73 -5.18
CA LEU A 70 -25.21 4.92 -3.75
C LEU A 70 -24.52 3.84 -2.91
N LEU A 71 -24.57 2.59 -3.34
CA LEU A 71 -23.88 1.48 -2.67
C LEU A 71 -22.36 1.72 -2.66
N PHE A 72 -21.81 2.13 -3.79
CA PHE A 72 -20.41 2.44 -3.97
C PHE A 72 -19.96 3.59 -3.04
N MET A 73 -20.72 4.68 -2.97
CA MET A 73 -20.41 5.80 -2.08
C MET A 73 -20.45 5.40 -0.60
N ARG A 74 -21.42 4.58 -0.20
CA ARG A 74 -21.53 4.08 1.19
C ARG A 74 -20.33 3.22 1.56
N GLU A 75 -19.87 2.38 0.66
CA GLU A 75 -18.70 1.53 0.90
C GLU A 75 -17.39 2.33 0.92
N GLN A 76 -17.25 3.33 0.06
CA GLN A 76 -16.13 4.29 0.14
C GLN A 76 -16.12 5.02 1.49
N ALA A 77 -17.28 5.55 1.91
CA ALA A 77 -17.41 6.22 3.18
C ALA A 77 -17.07 5.27 4.35
N GLN A 78 -17.49 4.00 4.28
CA GLN A 78 -17.18 3.02 5.32
C GLN A 78 -15.69 2.72 5.41
N ILE A 79 -15.00 2.59 4.26
CA ILE A 79 -13.54 2.39 4.24
C ILE A 79 -12.83 3.62 4.84
N ALA A 80 -13.24 4.82 4.44
CA ALA A 80 -12.70 6.06 4.97
C ALA A 80 -12.94 6.18 6.48
N ILE A 81 -14.15 5.87 6.95
CA ILE A 81 -14.51 5.85 8.38
C ILE A 81 -13.61 4.87 9.14
N ASP A 82 -13.37 3.69 8.58
CA ASP A 82 -12.59 2.65 9.25
C ASP A 82 -11.10 3.02 9.34
N GLN A 83 -10.53 3.73 8.37
CA GLN A 83 -9.08 3.89 8.24
C GLN A 83 -8.55 5.33 8.33
N ALA A 84 -9.32 6.33 7.91
CA ALA A 84 -8.82 7.69 7.85
C ALA A 84 -8.75 8.39 9.21
N THR A 85 -7.72 9.23 9.37
CA THR A 85 -7.64 10.22 10.46
C THR A 85 -8.60 11.36 10.19
N VAL A 86 -8.66 11.83 8.93
CA VAL A 86 -9.54 12.90 8.46
C VAL A 86 -10.15 12.48 7.13
N ILE A 87 -11.41 12.81 6.91
CA ILE A 87 -12.13 12.51 5.66
C ILE A 87 -12.41 13.81 4.92
N ILE A 88 -11.99 13.92 3.67
CA ILE A 88 -12.43 14.98 2.76
C ILE A 88 -13.66 14.47 2.02
N PHE A 89 -14.82 15.05 2.30
CA PHE A 89 -16.03 14.75 1.56
C PHE A 89 -16.21 15.75 0.41
N VAL A 90 -16.08 15.26 -0.83
CA VAL A 90 -16.11 16.09 -2.04
C VAL A 90 -17.50 16.06 -2.67
N THR A 91 -18.06 17.25 -2.84
CA THR A 91 -19.34 17.50 -3.53
C THR A 91 -19.11 18.39 -4.76
N ASP A 92 -20.15 18.59 -5.57
CA ASP A 92 -20.07 19.36 -6.82
C ASP A 92 -21.00 20.56 -6.74
N LEU A 93 -20.41 21.77 -6.76
CA LEU A 93 -21.15 23.03 -6.71
C LEU A 93 -22.20 23.16 -7.81
N ARG A 94 -21.88 22.69 -9.04
CA ARG A 94 -22.75 22.85 -10.21
C ARG A 94 -24.03 22.02 -10.14
N THR A 95 -23.98 20.87 -9.46
CA THR A 95 -25.14 19.99 -9.32
C THR A 95 -25.92 20.20 -8.04
N GLY A 96 -25.37 20.98 -7.09
CA GLY A 96 -25.95 21.16 -5.75
C GLY A 96 -25.94 19.88 -4.90
N VAL A 97 -26.65 19.91 -3.78
CA VAL A 97 -26.77 18.78 -2.85
C VAL A 97 -27.71 17.73 -3.43
N THR A 98 -27.25 16.49 -3.51
CA THR A 98 -28.06 15.35 -3.95
C THR A 98 -28.47 14.45 -2.78
N ALA A 99 -29.50 13.61 -2.98
CA ALA A 99 -29.92 12.62 -1.98
C ALA A 99 -28.78 11.66 -1.60
N ALA A 100 -27.93 11.31 -2.55
CA ALA A 100 -26.77 10.47 -2.32
C ALA A 100 -25.72 11.17 -1.43
N ASP A 101 -25.48 12.48 -1.63
CA ASP A 101 -24.61 13.27 -0.77
C ASP A 101 -25.16 13.34 0.66
N GLN A 102 -26.49 13.52 0.83
CA GLN A 102 -27.15 13.56 2.13
C GLN A 102 -27.05 12.21 2.87
N ASP A 103 -27.22 11.10 2.17
CA ASP A 103 -27.09 9.75 2.76
C ASP A 103 -25.69 9.50 3.29
N VAL A 104 -24.66 9.85 2.51
CA VAL A 104 -23.26 9.69 2.91
C VAL A 104 -22.90 10.66 4.03
N ALA A 105 -23.37 11.91 3.97
CA ALA A 105 -23.18 12.88 5.04
C ALA A 105 -23.73 12.37 6.38
N ASN A 106 -24.94 11.80 6.38
CA ASN A 106 -25.54 11.19 7.56
C ASN A 106 -24.70 10.03 8.12
N MET A 107 -24.08 9.22 7.25
CA MET A 107 -23.20 8.12 7.65
C MET A 107 -21.89 8.66 8.27
N LEU A 108 -21.31 9.69 7.67
CA LEU A 108 -20.10 10.35 8.15
C LEU A 108 -20.34 11.02 9.51
N LEU A 109 -21.46 11.72 9.70
CA LEU A 109 -21.85 12.33 10.97
C LEU A 109 -21.95 11.30 12.12
N ARG A 110 -22.54 10.13 11.84
CA ARG A 110 -22.67 9.05 12.84
C ARG A 110 -21.33 8.43 13.24
N SER A 111 -20.33 8.50 12.38
CA SER A 111 -19.01 7.91 12.62
C SER A 111 -18.18 8.68 13.65
N LYS A 112 -18.52 9.96 13.90
CA LYS A 112 -17.76 10.91 14.73
C LYS A 112 -16.29 11.13 14.26
N LYS A 113 -15.95 10.71 13.06
CA LYS A 113 -14.64 11.02 12.45
C LYS A 113 -14.63 12.49 12.02
N PRO A 114 -13.48 13.17 12.07
CA PRO A 114 -13.35 14.50 11.49
C PRO A 114 -13.63 14.47 9.99
N VAL A 115 -14.52 15.33 9.52
CA VAL A 115 -14.88 15.46 8.11
C VAL A 115 -14.69 16.89 7.67
N VAL A 116 -14.02 17.11 6.57
CA VAL A 116 -13.84 18.41 5.92
C VAL A 116 -14.64 18.39 4.62
N LEU A 117 -15.58 19.30 4.47
CA LEU A 117 -16.48 19.38 3.32
C LEU A 117 -15.87 20.24 2.22
N ALA A 118 -15.49 19.62 1.10
CA ALA A 118 -15.00 20.28 -0.10
C ALA A 118 -16.09 20.41 -1.15
N VAL A 119 -16.45 21.64 -1.51
CA VAL A 119 -17.39 21.94 -2.59
C VAL A 119 -16.60 22.26 -3.84
N ASN A 120 -16.40 21.25 -4.69
CA ASN A 120 -15.55 21.34 -5.87
C ASN A 120 -16.28 21.96 -7.08
N LYS A 121 -15.51 22.35 -8.08
CA LYS A 121 -15.93 23.04 -9.31
C LYS A 121 -16.40 24.47 -9.06
N ALA A 122 -15.89 25.11 -8.00
CA ALA A 122 -16.03 26.54 -7.75
C ALA A 122 -14.96 27.30 -8.57
N ASP A 123 -15.20 27.39 -9.88
CA ASP A 123 -14.19 27.88 -10.84
C ASP A 123 -14.18 29.40 -10.97
N SER A 124 -15.14 30.13 -10.38
CA SER A 124 -15.25 31.60 -10.45
C SER A 124 -14.41 32.26 -9.34
N THR A 125 -13.41 33.03 -9.75
CA THR A 125 -12.65 33.93 -8.87
C THR A 125 -13.42 35.22 -8.66
N GLY A 126 -13.95 35.47 -7.47
CA GLY A 126 -14.31 36.84 -7.07
C GLY A 126 -15.74 37.17 -6.66
N ALA A 127 -16.68 36.25 -6.71
CA ALA A 127 -17.95 36.36 -5.98
C ALA A 127 -18.08 35.12 -5.10
N THR A 128 -18.43 35.30 -3.84
CA THR A 128 -18.86 34.21 -2.97
C THR A 128 -20.02 33.55 -3.70
N ASP A 129 -19.79 32.37 -4.28
CA ASP A 129 -20.83 31.68 -5.02
C ASP A 129 -21.90 31.29 -4.01
N LEU A 130 -23.05 31.97 -4.06
CA LEU A 130 -24.14 31.78 -3.08
C LEU A 130 -24.59 30.32 -3.01
N GLY A 131 -24.32 29.56 -4.06
CA GLY A 131 -24.59 28.11 -4.10
C GLY A 131 -23.82 27.30 -3.06
N VAL A 132 -22.67 27.78 -2.57
CA VAL A 132 -21.89 27.08 -1.52
C VAL A 132 -22.69 26.97 -0.21
N TYR A 133 -23.56 27.95 0.09
CA TYR A 133 -24.36 27.94 1.33
C TYR A 133 -25.39 26.81 1.38
N GLU A 134 -25.80 26.23 0.26
CA GLU A 134 -26.69 25.08 0.21
C GLU A 134 -26.07 23.87 0.95
N PHE A 135 -24.75 23.73 0.88
CA PHE A 135 -24.02 22.59 1.42
C PHE A 135 -23.94 22.57 2.97
N TYR A 136 -24.29 23.67 3.65
CA TYR A 136 -24.49 23.64 5.10
C TYR A 136 -25.61 22.68 5.51
N SER A 137 -26.56 22.39 4.63
CA SER A 137 -27.62 21.41 4.87
C SER A 137 -27.12 20.00 5.14
N LEU A 138 -25.87 19.68 4.76
CA LEU A 138 -25.22 18.39 5.04
C LEU A 138 -24.77 18.26 6.50
N GLY A 139 -24.67 19.37 7.27
CA GLY A 139 -24.32 19.34 8.69
C GLY A 139 -22.87 18.96 9.00
N LEU A 140 -21.96 19.03 8.02
CA LEU A 140 -20.56 18.60 8.14
C LEU A 140 -19.59 19.76 8.45
N GLY A 141 -20.07 20.89 8.93
CA GLY A 141 -19.28 22.08 9.18
C GLY A 141 -19.25 23.03 7.99
N ASP A 142 -18.24 23.91 7.93
CA ASP A 142 -18.14 24.93 6.92
C ASP A 142 -17.74 24.34 5.55
N PRO A 143 -18.54 24.55 4.50
CA PRO A 143 -18.20 24.07 3.16
C PRO A 143 -17.07 24.92 2.58
N ILE A 144 -15.99 24.28 2.15
CA ILE A 144 -14.82 24.92 1.56
C ILE A 144 -14.95 24.88 0.03
N PRO A 145 -15.16 26.04 -0.64
CA PRO A 145 -15.19 26.09 -2.08
C PRO A 145 -13.81 25.79 -2.66
N THR A 146 -13.75 24.80 -3.56
CA THR A 146 -12.51 24.36 -4.20
C THR A 146 -12.65 24.29 -5.70
N SER A 147 -11.55 24.49 -6.43
CA SER A 147 -11.42 24.17 -7.84
C SER A 147 -10.22 23.27 -8.06
N ALA A 148 -10.47 22.00 -8.27
CA ALA A 148 -9.42 21.03 -8.60
C ALA A 148 -8.68 21.39 -9.90
N VAL A 149 -9.37 22.02 -10.85
CA VAL A 149 -8.79 22.46 -12.13
C VAL A 149 -7.82 23.62 -11.93
N HIS A 150 -8.24 24.65 -11.18
CA HIS A 150 -7.48 25.89 -11.02
C HIS A 150 -6.63 25.93 -9.74
N GLY A 151 -6.86 25.01 -8.80
CA GLY A 151 -6.15 24.94 -7.52
C GLY A 151 -6.65 25.94 -6.47
N HIS A 152 -7.79 26.59 -6.69
CA HIS A 152 -8.37 27.50 -5.71
C HIS A 152 -8.92 26.75 -4.50
N GLY A 153 -8.78 27.31 -3.28
CA GLY A 153 -9.29 26.73 -2.05
C GLY A 153 -8.58 25.44 -1.58
N THR A 154 -7.58 24.95 -2.31
CA THR A 154 -6.87 23.70 -1.95
C THR A 154 -5.97 23.88 -0.73
N GLY A 155 -5.40 25.08 -0.53
CA GLY A 155 -4.65 25.41 0.67
C GLY A 155 -5.53 25.45 1.90
N ASP A 156 -6.67 26.15 1.82
CA ASP A 156 -7.64 26.25 2.93
C ASP A 156 -8.18 24.87 3.32
N LEU A 157 -8.39 24.00 2.32
CA LEU A 157 -8.80 22.61 2.53
C LEU A 157 -7.76 21.81 3.32
N LEU A 158 -6.47 21.96 2.97
CA LEU A 158 -5.38 21.28 3.68
C LEU A 158 -5.17 21.87 5.09
N ASP A 159 -5.27 23.18 5.24
CA ASP A 159 -5.18 23.85 6.55
C ASP A 159 -6.28 23.35 7.50
N GLU A 160 -7.50 23.17 6.99
CA GLU A 160 -8.60 22.60 7.79
C GLU A 160 -8.32 21.15 8.16
N CYS A 161 -7.79 20.32 7.23
CA CYS A 161 -7.40 18.94 7.53
C CYS A 161 -6.34 18.88 8.65
N LEU A 162 -5.34 19.77 8.63
CA LEU A 162 -4.26 19.80 9.63
C LEU A 162 -4.77 20.04 11.05
N LYS A 163 -5.85 20.81 11.24
CA LYS A 163 -6.44 21.07 12.58
C LYS A 163 -6.90 19.77 13.26
N HIS A 164 -7.21 18.77 12.47
CA HIS A 164 -7.69 17.47 12.95
C HIS A 164 -6.61 16.41 13.09
N PHE A 165 -5.36 16.74 12.74
CA PHE A 165 -4.25 15.80 12.92
C PHE A 165 -3.87 15.70 14.40
N PRO A 166 -3.45 14.52 14.87
CA PRO A 166 -2.89 14.39 16.20
C PRO A 166 -1.70 15.34 16.36
N PRO A 167 -1.38 15.79 17.59
CA PRO A 167 -0.19 16.59 17.84
C PRO A 167 1.04 15.95 17.19
N ALA A 168 1.97 16.77 16.69
CA ALA A 168 3.25 16.27 16.23
C ALA A 168 3.98 15.72 17.47
N GLU A 169 4.03 14.43 17.61
CA GLU A 169 5.01 13.82 18.49
C GLU A 169 6.35 13.86 17.76
N GLU A 170 7.41 14.25 18.47
CA GLU A 170 8.78 14.14 17.96
C GLU A 170 8.97 12.71 17.45
N ASP A 171 9.46 12.57 16.21
CA ASP A 171 9.62 11.30 15.48
C ASP A 171 10.52 10.31 16.25
N GLY A 172 10.02 9.76 17.34
CA GLY A 172 10.43 8.47 17.83
C GLY A 172 9.64 7.44 17.02
N GLU A 173 10.07 7.12 15.80
CA GLU A 173 9.67 5.88 15.17
C GLU A 173 10.01 4.80 16.19
N ASP A 174 9.00 4.04 16.59
CA ASP A 174 9.21 2.83 17.39
C ASP A 174 9.91 1.86 16.41
N GLU A 175 11.24 2.00 16.27
CA GLU A 175 12.08 1.32 15.27
C GLU A 175 11.91 -0.20 15.36
N ASP A 176 11.44 -0.66 16.52
CA ASP A 176 11.22 -2.08 16.81
C ASP A 176 9.82 -2.59 16.40
N LEU A 177 8.91 -1.73 15.89
CA LEU A 177 7.54 -2.12 15.54
C LEU A 177 7.40 -2.45 14.06
N ILE A 178 7.28 -3.74 13.72
CA ILE A 178 7.10 -4.19 12.33
C ILE A 178 5.62 -4.16 11.97
N LYS A 179 5.27 -3.42 10.91
CA LYS A 179 3.91 -3.31 10.37
C LYS A 179 3.63 -4.44 9.39
N VAL A 180 2.59 -5.24 9.66
CA VAL A 180 2.28 -6.46 8.92
C VAL A 180 0.88 -6.38 8.31
N ALA A 181 0.76 -6.52 6.98
CA ALA A 181 -0.50 -6.67 6.29
C ALA A 181 -0.79 -8.15 5.99
N ILE A 182 -2.00 -8.62 6.30
CA ILE A 182 -2.47 -9.97 5.93
C ILE A 182 -3.44 -9.82 4.75
N ILE A 183 -2.98 -10.21 3.56
CA ILE A 183 -3.71 -10.05 2.31
C ILE A 183 -4.00 -11.40 1.65
N GLY A 184 -4.99 -11.45 0.78
CA GLY A 184 -5.41 -12.66 0.08
C GLY A 184 -6.90 -12.64 -0.23
N LYS A 185 -7.36 -13.58 -1.08
CA LYS A 185 -8.76 -13.69 -1.49
C LYS A 185 -9.71 -13.93 -0.30
N PRO A 186 -11.02 -13.73 -0.44
CA PRO A 186 -12.01 -14.08 0.58
C PRO A 186 -11.90 -15.58 0.97
N ASN A 187 -12.23 -15.90 2.21
CA ASN A 187 -12.29 -17.26 2.76
C ASN A 187 -10.97 -18.07 2.75
N VAL A 188 -9.82 -17.45 2.44
CA VAL A 188 -8.50 -18.09 2.52
C VAL A 188 -8.04 -18.34 3.96
N GLY A 189 -8.72 -17.75 4.96
CA GLY A 189 -8.45 -17.96 6.38
C GLY A 189 -7.71 -16.81 7.07
N LYS A 190 -7.75 -15.58 6.53
CA LYS A 190 -7.16 -14.38 7.16
C LYS A 190 -7.66 -14.16 8.57
N SER A 191 -8.99 -14.15 8.74
CA SER A 191 -9.63 -13.97 10.06
C SER A 191 -9.28 -15.09 11.04
N SER A 192 -9.15 -16.32 10.54
CA SER A 192 -8.74 -17.46 11.38
C SER A 192 -7.30 -17.30 11.87
N LEU A 193 -6.40 -16.84 11.00
CA LEU A 193 -5.01 -16.57 11.36
C LEU A 193 -4.91 -15.46 12.40
N VAL A 194 -5.58 -14.32 12.16
CA VAL A 194 -5.61 -13.19 13.12
C VAL A 194 -6.17 -13.63 14.47
N ASN A 195 -7.29 -14.37 14.47
CA ASN A 195 -7.88 -14.85 15.70
C ASN A 195 -6.99 -15.85 16.44
N HIS A 196 -6.28 -16.71 15.71
CA HIS A 196 -5.32 -17.65 16.30
C HIS A 196 -4.16 -16.90 16.96
N ILE A 197 -3.52 -15.97 16.24
CA ILE A 197 -2.42 -15.15 16.75
C ILE A 197 -2.85 -14.36 17.99
N LEU A 198 -4.01 -13.70 17.95
CA LEU A 198 -4.51 -12.86 19.05
C LEU A 198 -5.17 -13.66 20.19
N GLY A 199 -5.52 -14.92 19.95
CA GLY A 199 -6.11 -15.84 20.95
C GLY A 199 -5.08 -16.56 21.81
N GLU A 200 -3.80 -16.54 21.46
CA GLU A 200 -2.73 -17.09 22.30
C GLU A 200 -2.55 -16.23 23.56
N LYS A 201 -2.60 -16.85 24.76
CA LYS A 201 -2.67 -16.21 26.09
C LYS A 201 -1.48 -15.32 26.51
N ARG A 202 -0.61 -14.93 25.59
CA ARG A 202 0.58 -14.10 25.84
C ARG A 202 0.50 -12.71 25.22
N VAL A 203 -0.72 -12.26 24.88
CA VAL A 203 -0.93 -10.96 24.25
C VAL A 203 -0.96 -9.89 25.33
N ILE A 204 0.05 -9.06 25.40
CA ILE A 204 -0.10 -7.71 25.93
C ILE A 204 -0.75 -6.89 24.82
N VAL A 205 -2.07 -6.93 24.73
CA VAL A 205 -2.81 -5.88 24.04
C VAL A 205 -2.62 -4.65 24.92
N SER A 206 -1.60 -3.85 24.65
CA SER A 206 -1.51 -2.55 25.29
C SER A 206 -2.62 -1.70 24.69
N ASP A 207 -3.72 -1.55 25.42
CA ASP A 207 -4.56 -0.36 25.33
C ASP A 207 -3.66 0.83 25.72
N MET A 208 -2.81 1.27 24.80
CA MET A 208 -2.11 2.54 24.98
C MET A 208 -3.17 3.62 25.01
N ALA A 209 -3.38 4.17 26.20
CA ALA A 209 -4.26 5.32 26.41
C ALA A 209 -3.77 6.46 25.51
N GLY A 210 -4.47 6.68 24.39
CA GLY A 210 -4.14 7.64 23.33
C GLY A 210 -4.41 7.10 21.92
N THR A 211 -4.45 5.78 21.71
CA THR A 211 -4.72 5.14 20.40
C THR A 211 -6.20 4.71 20.26
N THR A 212 -7.09 5.16 21.12
CA THR A 212 -8.53 4.84 21.12
C THR A 212 -9.29 5.32 19.87
N ARG A 213 -8.61 5.85 18.85
CA ARG A 213 -9.24 6.32 17.60
C ARG A 213 -9.07 5.40 16.39
N ASP A 214 -8.10 4.47 16.39
CA ASP A 214 -7.91 3.52 15.28
C ASP A 214 -8.15 2.08 15.75
N ALA A 215 -9.40 1.72 15.97
CA ALA A 215 -9.86 0.37 16.30
C ALA A 215 -9.65 -0.67 15.18
N VAL A 216 -8.77 -0.36 14.22
CA VAL A 216 -8.56 -1.10 12.97
C VAL A 216 -7.28 -1.91 13.00
N ASP A 217 -6.23 -1.41 13.64
CA ASP A 217 -4.92 -2.07 13.75
C ASP A 217 -4.76 -2.72 15.12
N THR A 218 -3.99 -3.80 15.19
CA THR A 218 -3.77 -4.52 16.45
C THR A 218 -2.29 -4.74 16.68
N VAL A 219 -1.77 -4.25 17.80
CA VAL A 219 -0.40 -4.51 18.24
C VAL A 219 -0.33 -5.87 18.93
N TYR A 220 0.66 -6.65 18.57
CA TYR A 220 0.98 -7.95 19.13
C TYR A 220 2.45 -8.00 19.52
N GLU A 221 2.75 -8.48 20.71
CA GLU A 221 4.12 -8.62 21.21
C GLU A 221 4.39 -10.06 21.68
N ASN A 222 5.54 -10.58 21.31
CA ASN A 222 6.05 -11.88 21.76
C ASN A 222 7.56 -11.83 22.00
N GLU A 223 8.16 -12.98 22.32
CA GLU A 223 9.61 -13.10 22.57
C GLU A 223 10.49 -12.71 21.36
N LEU A 224 9.95 -12.69 20.15
CA LEU A 224 10.65 -12.40 18.89
C LEU A 224 10.56 -10.92 18.49
N GLY A 225 9.64 -10.14 19.08
CA GLY A 225 9.48 -8.73 18.77
C GLY A 225 8.07 -8.19 18.88
N ARG A 226 7.88 -6.97 18.37
CA ARG A 226 6.62 -6.23 18.37
C ARG A 226 6.11 -6.06 16.93
N TYR A 227 4.84 -6.34 16.74
CA TYR A 227 4.19 -6.38 15.42
C TYR A 227 2.89 -5.58 15.46
N MET A 228 2.60 -4.85 14.40
CA MET A 228 1.30 -4.19 14.19
C MET A 228 0.60 -4.84 13.00
N PHE A 229 -0.47 -5.58 13.27
CA PHE A 229 -1.32 -6.13 12.22
C PHE A 229 -2.30 -5.08 11.72
N ILE A 230 -2.21 -4.73 10.44
CA ILE A 230 -2.98 -3.66 9.78
C ILE A 230 -4.35 -4.18 9.36
N ASP A 231 -5.41 -3.35 9.51
CA ASP A 231 -6.79 -3.61 9.09
C ASP A 231 -7.42 -4.89 9.69
N THR A 232 -7.10 -5.20 10.95
CA THR A 232 -7.65 -6.40 11.62
C THR A 232 -9.17 -6.33 11.82
N ALA A 233 -9.76 -5.13 12.02
CA ALA A 233 -11.20 -4.96 12.17
C ALA A 233 -11.95 -5.25 10.86
N GLY A 234 -11.42 -4.84 9.71
CA GLY A 234 -11.95 -5.20 8.40
C GLY A 234 -11.90 -6.72 8.15
N ILE A 235 -10.85 -7.38 8.62
CA ILE A 235 -10.70 -8.83 8.55
C ILE A 235 -11.75 -9.54 9.45
N ARG A 236 -12.02 -9.03 10.66
CA ARG A 236 -12.96 -9.64 11.62
C ARG A 236 -14.44 -9.46 11.24
N ARG A 237 -14.83 -8.30 10.69
CA ARG A 237 -16.24 -7.99 10.35
C ARG A 237 -16.76 -8.79 9.14
N LYS A 238 -15.91 -9.28 8.26
CA LYS A 238 -16.28 -9.96 6.99
C LYS A 238 -16.76 -11.41 7.10
N SER A 239 -16.98 -11.98 8.28
CA SER A 239 -17.52 -13.33 8.39
C SER A 239 -18.99 -13.49 7.90
N LYS A 240 -19.64 -12.41 7.41
CA LYS A 240 -21.09 -12.39 7.12
C LYS A 240 -21.53 -11.70 5.83
N VAL A 241 -20.67 -11.39 4.82
CA VAL A 241 -21.10 -10.59 3.65
C VAL A 241 -20.76 -11.20 2.30
N ASP A 242 -21.71 -11.09 1.36
CA ASP A 242 -21.88 -11.59 0.01
C ASP A 242 -20.78 -11.28 -1.03
N GLU A 243 -20.82 -12.04 -2.15
CA GLU A 243 -19.89 -12.07 -3.30
C GLU A 243 -19.70 -10.75 -4.09
N ARG A 244 -20.50 -9.70 -3.83
CA ARG A 244 -20.36 -8.38 -4.50
C ARG A 244 -19.20 -7.53 -4.01
N VAL A 245 -18.42 -8.02 -3.07
CA VAL A 245 -17.38 -7.29 -2.30
C VAL A 245 -15.98 -7.40 -2.92
N GLU A 246 -15.83 -7.96 -4.11
CA GLU A 246 -14.51 -8.28 -4.68
C GLU A 246 -13.65 -7.04 -4.95
N LYS A 247 -14.23 -6.01 -5.58
CA LYS A 247 -13.51 -4.75 -5.91
C LYS A 247 -13.02 -4.00 -4.66
N PHE A 248 -13.86 -3.94 -3.61
CA PHE A 248 -13.49 -3.28 -2.34
C PHE A 248 -12.49 -4.08 -1.51
N SER A 249 -12.45 -5.41 -1.70
CA SER A 249 -11.44 -6.26 -1.11
C SER A 249 -10.04 -5.93 -1.64
N VAL A 250 -9.93 -5.60 -2.93
CA VAL A 250 -8.67 -5.19 -3.57
C VAL A 250 -8.21 -3.83 -3.06
N MET A 251 -9.11 -2.84 -2.99
CA MET A 251 -8.78 -1.51 -2.47
C MET A 251 -8.29 -1.57 -1.00
N ARG A 252 -8.98 -2.32 -0.13
CA ARG A 252 -8.54 -2.51 1.26
C ARG A 252 -7.18 -3.20 1.34
N ALA A 253 -6.96 -4.22 0.50
CA ALA A 253 -5.67 -4.88 0.42
C ALA A 253 -4.57 -3.88 0.00
N GLN A 254 -4.84 -3.01 -0.97
CA GLN A 254 -3.90 -1.98 -1.41
C GLN A 254 -3.58 -0.99 -0.30
N MET A 255 -4.60 -0.48 0.42
CA MET A 255 -4.38 0.43 1.55
C MET A 255 -3.58 -0.23 2.69
N ALA A 256 -3.83 -1.51 2.97
CA ALA A 256 -3.06 -2.26 3.97
C ALA A 256 -1.61 -2.48 3.51
N ILE A 257 -1.41 -2.82 2.22
CA ILE A 257 -0.09 -3.00 1.61
C ILE A 257 0.74 -1.73 1.76
N GLU A 258 0.21 -0.56 1.41
CA GLU A 258 0.97 0.71 1.46
C GLU A 258 1.49 1.03 2.86
N ARG A 259 0.71 0.73 3.90
CA ARG A 259 1.07 0.97 5.30
C ARG A 259 2.00 -0.08 5.90
N ALA A 260 2.15 -1.24 5.27
CA ALA A 260 2.92 -2.36 5.79
C ALA A 260 4.42 -2.26 5.49
N ASP A 261 5.23 -2.87 6.35
CA ASP A 261 6.62 -3.23 6.09
C ASP A 261 6.69 -4.61 5.43
N VAL A 262 5.87 -5.56 5.93
CA VAL A 262 5.82 -6.94 5.47
C VAL A 262 4.39 -7.35 5.11
N CYS A 263 4.21 -7.99 3.95
CA CYS A 263 2.95 -8.53 3.48
C CYS A 263 2.92 -10.06 3.62
N LEU A 264 1.92 -10.59 4.32
CA LEU A 264 1.61 -12.01 4.34
C LEU A 264 0.55 -12.31 3.27
N ILE A 265 0.95 -12.91 2.17
CA ILE A 265 0.09 -13.25 1.04
C ILE A 265 -0.48 -14.63 1.25
N MET A 266 -1.76 -14.71 1.67
CA MET A 266 -2.40 -15.97 2.01
C MET A 266 -3.02 -16.65 0.78
N ILE A 267 -2.70 -17.93 0.60
CA ILE A 267 -3.21 -18.82 -0.47
C ILE A 267 -3.90 -20.03 0.19
N ASP A 268 -5.02 -20.50 -0.36
CA ASP A 268 -5.68 -21.74 0.07
C ASP A 268 -4.96 -22.95 -0.56
N ALA A 269 -4.46 -23.85 0.27
CA ALA A 269 -3.73 -25.04 -0.19
C ALA A 269 -4.56 -25.98 -1.08
N ARG A 270 -5.90 -25.94 -0.97
CA ARG A 270 -6.79 -26.80 -1.78
C ARG A 270 -7.00 -26.25 -3.19
N ASP A 271 -7.06 -24.93 -3.31
CA ASP A 271 -7.35 -24.27 -4.59
C ASP A 271 -6.08 -24.01 -5.39
N GLY A 272 -4.91 -23.93 -4.71
CA GLY A 272 -3.67 -23.43 -5.30
C GLY A 272 -3.72 -21.93 -5.59
N VAL A 273 -2.88 -21.48 -6.51
CA VAL A 273 -2.84 -20.06 -6.94
C VAL A 273 -3.96 -19.80 -7.94
N THR A 274 -4.75 -18.77 -7.68
CA THR A 274 -5.82 -18.29 -8.58
C THR A 274 -5.45 -16.94 -9.18
N ASP A 275 -6.17 -16.52 -10.24
CA ASP A 275 -5.96 -15.19 -10.85
C ASP A 275 -6.10 -14.04 -9.84
N GLN A 276 -6.99 -14.19 -8.86
CA GLN A 276 -7.19 -13.21 -7.80
C GLN A 276 -5.98 -13.16 -6.85
N ASP A 277 -5.41 -14.31 -6.49
CA ASP A 277 -4.19 -14.40 -5.69
C ASP A 277 -3.01 -13.75 -6.43
N THR A 278 -2.89 -13.97 -7.75
CA THR A 278 -1.86 -13.36 -8.59
C THR A 278 -2.00 -11.84 -8.64
N LYS A 279 -3.22 -11.31 -8.77
CA LYS A 279 -3.47 -9.85 -8.74
C LYS A 279 -3.08 -9.24 -7.40
N ILE A 280 -3.47 -9.86 -6.28
CA ILE A 280 -3.16 -9.36 -4.93
C ILE A 280 -1.65 -9.43 -4.67
N ALA A 281 -0.99 -10.51 -5.07
CA ALA A 281 0.46 -10.65 -4.99
C ALA A 281 1.19 -9.60 -5.84
N GLY A 282 0.66 -9.31 -7.04
CA GLY A 282 1.14 -8.25 -7.93
C GLY A 282 1.14 -6.87 -7.25
N LEU A 283 0.06 -6.52 -6.55
CA LEU A 283 -0.02 -5.24 -5.81
C LEU A 283 1.10 -5.11 -4.76
N ALA A 284 1.38 -6.17 -3.99
CA ALA A 284 2.46 -6.15 -3.00
C ALA A 284 3.85 -6.02 -3.64
N HIS A 285 4.05 -6.70 -4.79
CA HIS A 285 5.29 -6.62 -5.56
C HIS A 285 5.52 -5.21 -6.14
N GLU A 286 4.50 -4.63 -6.78
CA GLU A 286 4.56 -3.29 -7.37
C GLU A 286 4.78 -2.20 -6.32
N ALA A 287 4.15 -2.34 -5.14
CA ALA A 287 4.38 -1.47 -3.99
C ALA A 287 5.80 -1.63 -3.38
N GLY A 288 6.55 -2.63 -3.81
CA GLY A 288 7.91 -2.85 -3.32
C GLY A 288 8.00 -3.41 -1.90
N LYS A 289 6.94 -4.06 -1.40
CA LYS A 289 6.88 -4.53 -0.01
C LYS A 289 7.57 -5.88 0.17
N ALA A 290 8.22 -6.05 1.30
CA ALA A 290 8.70 -7.36 1.72
C ALA A 290 7.50 -8.32 1.84
N SER A 291 7.64 -9.56 1.37
CA SER A 291 6.50 -10.45 1.19
C SER A 291 6.83 -11.89 1.56
N ILE A 292 5.85 -12.55 2.18
CA ILE A 292 5.88 -13.97 2.52
C ILE A 292 4.62 -14.61 1.94
N ILE A 293 4.76 -15.70 1.18
CA ILE A 293 3.65 -16.49 0.69
C ILE A 293 3.26 -17.49 1.77
N VAL A 294 2.03 -17.39 2.28
CA VAL A 294 1.50 -18.24 3.36
C VAL A 294 0.43 -19.16 2.78
N VAL A 295 0.77 -20.44 2.63
CA VAL A 295 -0.15 -21.46 2.15
C VAL A 295 -0.90 -22.05 3.34
N ASN A 296 -2.17 -21.62 3.47
CA ASN A 296 -3.04 -21.99 4.59
C ASN A 296 -3.94 -23.20 4.28
N LYS A 297 -4.56 -23.74 5.31
CA LYS A 297 -5.41 -24.95 5.27
C LYS A 297 -4.63 -26.21 4.89
N TRP A 298 -3.35 -26.24 5.27
CA TRP A 298 -2.47 -27.39 5.01
C TRP A 298 -2.94 -28.68 5.70
N ASP A 299 -3.79 -28.57 6.71
CA ASP A 299 -4.45 -29.69 7.39
C ASP A 299 -5.44 -30.45 6.50
N LEU A 300 -6.00 -29.79 5.49
CA LEU A 300 -7.02 -30.34 4.58
C LEU A 300 -6.42 -30.98 3.31
N VAL A 301 -5.11 -30.91 3.12
CA VAL A 301 -4.43 -31.49 1.95
C VAL A 301 -4.01 -32.93 2.26
N GLU A 302 -4.33 -33.86 1.34
CA GLU A 302 -3.81 -35.22 1.38
C GLU A 302 -2.30 -35.21 1.16
N LYS A 303 -1.57 -35.82 2.09
CA LYS A 303 -0.11 -35.73 2.14
C LYS A 303 0.51 -37.02 1.65
N GLU A 304 1.08 -36.95 0.45
CA GLU A 304 1.96 -37.96 -0.10
C GLU A 304 3.42 -37.50 -0.06
N THR A 305 4.35 -38.43 -0.31
CA THR A 305 5.77 -38.09 -0.41
C THR A 305 5.98 -37.06 -1.55
N GLY A 306 6.49 -35.88 -1.21
CA GLY A 306 6.78 -34.83 -2.18
C GLY A 306 5.62 -33.84 -2.46
N THR A 307 4.43 -33.99 -1.85
CA THR A 307 3.28 -33.07 -2.03
C THR A 307 3.67 -31.61 -1.78
N MET A 308 4.42 -31.32 -0.71
CA MET A 308 4.85 -29.96 -0.38
C MET A 308 5.78 -29.38 -1.44
N GLU A 309 6.75 -30.15 -1.92
CA GLU A 309 7.70 -29.70 -2.93
C GLU A 309 7.05 -29.51 -4.29
N LYS A 310 6.08 -30.34 -4.65
CA LYS A 310 5.29 -30.16 -5.87
C LYS A 310 4.50 -28.86 -5.80
N MET A 311 3.76 -28.65 -4.71
CA MET A 311 2.97 -27.43 -4.52
C MET A 311 3.85 -26.18 -4.49
N ARG A 312 5.03 -26.22 -3.87
CA ARG A 312 6.02 -25.13 -3.90
C ARG A 312 6.42 -24.78 -5.33
N LYS A 313 6.71 -25.79 -6.16
CA LYS A 313 7.07 -25.58 -7.58
C LYS A 313 5.92 -24.96 -8.38
N ASP A 314 4.69 -25.42 -8.15
CA ASP A 314 3.51 -24.89 -8.82
C ASP A 314 3.28 -23.41 -8.44
N ILE A 315 3.34 -23.07 -7.15
CA ILE A 315 3.23 -21.69 -6.67
C ILE A 315 4.34 -20.80 -7.27
N MET A 316 5.59 -21.27 -7.28
CA MET A 316 6.71 -20.51 -7.85
C MET A 316 6.61 -20.32 -9.36
N ARG A 317 5.98 -21.27 -10.09
CA ARG A 317 5.68 -21.11 -11.51
C ARG A 317 4.61 -20.03 -11.72
N ASP A 318 3.52 -20.07 -10.96
CA ASP A 318 2.36 -19.21 -11.14
C ASP A 318 2.63 -17.78 -10.60
N LEU A 319 3.48 -17.64 -9.57
CA LEU A 319 3.97 -16.36 -9.02
C LEU A 319 5.45 -16.12 -9.35
N SER A 320 5.86 -16.39 -10.59
CA SER A 320 7.28 -16.30 -11.01
C SER A 320 7.91 -14.93 -10.80
N PHE A 321 7.13 -13.85 -10.82
CA PHE A 321 7.57 -12.47 -10.52
C PHE A 321 7.93 -12.25 -9.04
N MET A 322 7.46 -13.15 -8.13
CA MET A 322 7.77 -13.14 -6.70
C MET A 322 8.66 -14.29 -6.27
N SER A 323 9.54 -14.78 -7.14
CA SER A 323 10.46 -15.89 -6.85
C SER A 323 11.38 -15.66 -5.65
N TYR A 324 11.49 -14.43 -5.19
CA TYR A 324 12.23 -14.03 -3.99
C TYR A 324 11.47 -14.28 -2.68
N ALA A 325 10.14 -14.46 -2.73
CA ALA A 325 9.31 -14.58 -1.53
C ALA A 325 9.38 -15.99 -0.94
N PRO A 326 9.70 -16.16 0.35
CA PRO A 326 9.66 -17.46 1.00
C PRO A 326 8.24 -17.98 1.10
N ILE A 327 8.08 -19.33 1.02
CA ILE A 327 6.79 -20.01 1.12
C ILE A 327 6.70 -20.78 2.43
N LEU A 328 5.66 -20.47 3.23
CA LEU A 328 5.36 -21.16 4.48
C LEU A 328 4.00 -21.85 4.41
N PHE A 329 3.97 -23.14 4.72
CA PHE A 329 2.75 -23.94 4.80
C PHE A 329 2.24 -24.00 6.23
N ILE A 330 1.00 -23.54 6.47
CA ILE A 330 0.38 -23.47 7.79
C ILE A 330 -1.03 -24.07 7.84
N SER A 331 -1.52 -24.30 9.05
CA SER A 331 -2.95 -24.37 9.31
C SER A 331 -3.32 -23.33 10.37
N ALA A 332 -4.01 -22.27 9.96
CA ALA A 332 -4.50 -21.24 10.89
C ALA A 332 -5.57 -21.79 11.85
N LEU A 333 -6.23 -22.89 11.51
CA LEU A 333 -7.25 -23.54 12.35
C LEU A 333 -6.61 -24.34 13.49
N THR A 334 -5.58 -25.13 13.18
CA THR A 334 -4.92 -26.01 14.14
C THR A 334 -3.69 -25.40 14.81
N GLY A 335 -3.24 -24.20 14.36
CA GLY A 335 -2.02 -23.57 14.83
C GLY A 335 -0.74 -24.18 14.28
N GLN A 336 -0.83 -25.09 13.32
CA GLN A 336 0.34 -25.77 12.78
C GLN A 336 1.27 -24.76 12.09
N ARG A 337 2.51 -24.62 12.58
CA ARG A 337 3.58 -23.77 12.06
C ARG A 337 3.29 -22.26 12.06
N THR A 338 2.27 -21.81 12.79
CA THR A 338 1.94 -20.37 12.89
C THR A 338 3.07 -19.57 13.56
N ASN A 339 3.77 -20.14 14.53
CA ASN A 339 4.89 -19.48 15.22
C ASN A 339 6.06 -19.14 14.28
N ARG A 340 6.27 -19.91 13.20
CA ARG A 340 7.31 -19.61 12.20
C ARG A 340 7.04 -18.36 11.38
N ILE A 341 5.81 -17.86 11.38
CA ILE A 341 5.46 -16.62 10.70
C ILE A 341 6.29 -15.46 11.25
N PHE A 342 6.46 -15.37 12.57
CA PHE A 342 7.19 -14.27 13.22
C PHE A 342 8.69 -14.31 12.92
N GLU A 343 9.28 -15.50 12.91
CA GLU A 343 10.69 -15.68 12.50
C GLU A 343 10.91 -15.20 11.05
N LEU A 344 9.98 -15.55 10.14
CA LEU A 344 10.05 -15.11 8.75
C LEU A 344 9.76 -13.62 8.58
N ILE A 345 8.84 -13.03 9.35
CA ILE A 345 8.58 -11.59 9.34
C ILE A 345 9.86 -10.83 9.68
N ASN A 346 10.51 -11.19 10.78
CA ASN A 346 11.76 -10.56 11.19
C ASN A 346 12.83 -10.74 10.10
N TYR A 347 13.00 -11.95 9.60
CA TYR A 347 13.99 -12.25 8.58
C TYR A 347 13.80 -11.42 7.30
N VAL A 348 12.58 -11.38 6.73
CA VAL A 348 12.34 -10.61 5.49
C VAL A 348 12.38 -9.10 5.72
N ASN A 349 11.99 -8.63 6.92
CA ASN A 349 12.12 -7.23 7.29
C ASN A 349 13.61 -6.83 7.36
N ASP A 350 14.46 -7.64 7.97
CA ASP A 350 15.92 -7.42 8.02
C ASP A 350 16.52 -7.42 6.61
N GLN A 351 16.10 -8.35 5.75
CA GLN A 351 16.54 -8.39 4.34
C GLN A 351 16.15 -7.11 3.59
N SER A 352 14.94 -6.57 3.84
CA SER A 352 14.48 -5.33 3.20
C SER A 352 15.19 -4.07 3.71
N ASN A 353 15.71 -4.10 4.94
CA ASN A 353 16.47 -3.03 5.58
C ASN A 353 17.97 -3.11 5.30
N MET A 354 18.45 -4.16 4.62
CA MET A 354 19.87 -4.39 4.43
C MET A 354 20.55 -3.24 3.69
N ARG A 355 21.63 -2.71 4.28
CA ARG A 355 22.52 -1.74 3.65
C ARG A 355 23.79 -2.44 3.17
N ILE A 356 24.05 -2.35 1.87
CA ILE A 356 25.21 -2.92 1.23
C ILE A 356 26.14 -1.79 0.81
N THR A 357 27.42 -1.88 1.18
CA THR A 357 28.38 -0.84 0.84
C THR A 357 28.67 -0.80 -0.66
N THR A 358 28.96 0.40 -1.17
CA THR A 358 29.30 0.59 -2.60
C THR A 358 30.49 -0.27 -3.04
N GLY A 359 31.47 -0.48 -2.15
CA GLY A 359 32.61 -1.35 -2.44
C GLY A 359 32.21 -2.80 -2.68
N MET A 360 31.35 -3.38 -1.81
CA MET A 360 30.84 -4.75 -1.97
C MET A 360 30.02 -4.90 -3.24
N LEU A 361 29.16 -3.93 -3.55
CA LEU A 361 28.35 -3.92 -4.77
C LEU A 361 29.22 -3.90 -6.03
N ASN A 362 30.28 -3.10 -6.03
CA ASN A 362 31.17 -3.00 -7.19
C ASN A 362 32.07 -4.24 -7.37
N ASN A 363 32.40 -4.96 -6.30
CA ASN A 363 33.04 -6.27 -6.39
C ASN A 363 32.12 -7.27 -7.08
N VAL A 364 30.84 -7.38 -6.67
CA VAL A 364 29.86 -8.23 -7.31
C VAL A 364 29.64 -7.84 -8.77
N LEU A 365 29.60 -6.54 -9.07
CA LEU A 365 29.45 -6.03 -10.42
C LEU A 365 30.65 -6.42 -11.30
N ALA A 366 31.88 -6.31 -10.80
CA ALA A 366 33.10 -6.71 -11.51
C ALA A 366 33.11 -8.21 -11.79
N ASP A 367 32.78 -9.04 -10.80
CA ASP A 367 32.67 -10.49 -10.95
C ASP A 367 31.58 -10.88 -11.97
N ALA A 368 30.43 -10.23 -11.90
CA ALA A 368 29.35 -10.44 -12.85
C ALA A 368 29.76 -10.11 -14.28
N GLN A 369 30.43 -8.97 -14.50
CA GLN A 369 30.93 -8.56 -15.83
C GLN A 369 32.04 -9.48 -16.35
N ALA A 370 32.85 -10.06 -15.45
CA ALA A 370 33.90 -11.03 -15.85
C ALA A 370 33.28 -12.36 -16.32
N ARG A 371 32.18 -12.81 -15.67
CA ARG A 371 31.47 -14.06 -16.05
C ARG A 371 30.63 -13.90 -17.31
N VAL A 372 29.86 -12.82 -17.40
CA VAL A 372 29.00 -12.51 -18.56
C VAL A 372 29.28 -11.09 -19.00
N GLN A 373 29.91 -10.95 -20.16
CA GLN A 373 30.23 -9.63 -20.67
C GLN A 373 28.96 -8.82 -20.97
N PRO A 374 28.99 -7.48 -20.69
CA PRO A 374 27.92 -6.60 -21.07
C PRO A 374 27.57 -6.66 -22.56
N PRO A 375 26.28 -6.53 -22.93
CA PRO A 375 25.81 -6.63 -24.29
C PRO A 375 26.42 -5.58 -25.19
N THR A 376 26.50 -5.93 -26.49
CA THR A 376 26.98 -5.06 -27.59
C THR A 376 25.86 -4.96 -28.63
N ASP A 377 25.45 -3.75 -29.00
CA ASP A 377 24.51 -3.51 -30.10
C ASP A 377 25.13 -2.59 -31.14
N LYS A 378 25.05 -2.98 -32.42
CA LYS A 378 25.57 -2.24 -33.60
C LYS A 378 27.00 -1.72 -33.40
N GLY A 379 27.86 -2.55 -32.82
CA GLY A 379 29.26 -2.20 -32.56
C GLY A 379 29.49 -1.30 -31.33
N ARG A 380 28.45 -0.88 -30.65
CA ARG A 380 28.53 -0.12 -29.37
C ARG A 380 28.42 -1.09 -28.19
N ARG A 381 29.47 -1.12 -27.38
CA ARG A 381 29.50 -1.96 -26.17
C ARG A 381 28.93 -1.20 -24.97
N LEU A 382 28.05 -1.85 -24.20
CA LEU A 382 27.63 -1.36 -22.88
C LEU A 382 28.84 -1.31 -21.93
N LYS A 383 29.11 -0.16 -21.35
CA LYS A 383 30.09 0.02 -20.27
C LYS A 383 29.37 0.40 -19.01
N ILE A 384 29.49 -0.41 -17.97
CA ILE A 384 28.98 -0.13 -16.65
C ILE A 384 30.13 0.39 -15.81
N TYR A 385 29.94 1.55 -15.19
CA TYR A 385 30.98 2.25 -14.45
C TYR A 385 31.01 1.82 -12.99
N TYR A 386 29.88 1.91 -12.30
CA TYR A 386 29.72 1.52 -10.92
C TYR A 386 28.25 1.34 -10.56
N MET A 387 28.01 0.75 -9.39
CA MET A 387 26.70 0.55 -8.79
C MET A 387 26.71 1.02 -7.36
N THR A 388 25.61 1.65 -6.92
CA THR A 388 25.41 2.08 -5.53
C THR A 388 24.02 1.79 -5.06
N GLN A 389 23.81 1.65 -3.75
CA GLN A 389 22.49 1.53 -3.15
C GLN A 389 22.00 2.90 -2.71
N THR A 390 20.81 3.31 -3.17
CA THR A 390 20.20 4.61 -2.85
C THR A 390 19.08 4.51 -1.83
N GLY A 391 18.46 3.34 -1.67
CA GLY A 391 17.33 3.15 -0.76
C GLY A 391 17.26 1.76 -0.14
N ILE A 392 16.39 1.66 0.89
CA ILE A 392 15.94 0.43 1.53
C ILE A 392 14.42 0.40 1.53
N LYS A 393 13.79 -0.74 1.81
CA LYS A 393 12.34 -0.93 1.87
C LYS A 393 11.58 -0.48 0.60
N PRO A 394 11.91 -0.97 -0.61
CA PRO A 394 12.83 -2.07 -0.92
C PRO A 394 14.26 -1.60 -1.19
N PRO A 395 15.26 -2.53 -1.21
CA PRO A 395 16.61 -2.23 -1.67
C PRO A 395 16.58 -1.67 -3.10
N ASN A 396 17.11 -0.45 -3.26
CA ASN A 396 17.14 0.27 -4.52
C ASN A 396 18.59 0.51 -4.95
N PHE A 397 18.95 0.01 -6.13
CA PHE A 397 20.30 0.10 -6.68
C PHE A 397 20.31 0.97 -7.94
N VAL A 398 21.27 1.87 -8.01
CA VAL A 398 21.50 2.68 -9.20
C VAL A 398 22.76 2.19 -9.89
N ILE A 399 22.65 1.87 -11.18
CA ILE A 399 23.76 1.44 -12.03
C ILE A 399 24.06 2.55 -13.02
N PHE A 400 25.31 3.05 -13.02
CA PHE A 400 25.75 4.08 -13.93
C PHE A 400 26.45 3.46 -15.15
N CYS A 401 26.02 3.83 -16.35
CA CYS A 401 26.52 3.28 -17.61
C CYS A 401 26.78 4.37 -18.67
N ASN A 402 27.33 3.97 -19.80
CA ASN A 402 27.58 4.87 -20.94
C ASN A 402 26.34 5.12 -21.80
N SER A 403 25.38 4.17 -21.82
CA SER A 403 24.15 4.31 -22.59
C SER A 403 23.07 3.43 -22.00
N ARG A 404 21.92 4.06 -21.69
CA ARG A 404 20.72 3.39 -21.16
C ARG A 404 20.09 2.45 -22.20
N GLU A 405 20.12 2.83 -23.47
CA GLU A 405 19.55 2.06 -24.57
C GLU A 405 20.22 0.69 -24.76
N LEU A 406 21.52 0.59 -24.43
CA LEU A 406 22.27 -0.66 -24.52
C LEU A 406 22.01 -1.61 -23.34
N PHE A 407 21.32 -1.13 -22.30
CA PHE A 407 21.07 -1.92 -21.09
C PHE A 407 19.84 -2.79 -21.28
N HIS A 408 20.02 -3.96 -21.90
CA HIS A 408 18.92 -4.89 -22.15
C HIS A 408 18.38 -5.48 -20.84
N PHE A 409 17.05 -5.66 -20.75
CA PHE A 409 16.38 -6.14 -19.53
C PHE A 409 16.90 -7.50 -19.04
N SER A 410 17.34 -8.40 -19.95
CA SER A 410 17.92 -9.69 -19.58
C SER A 410 19.23 -9.55 -18.82
N TYR A 411 20.04 -8.52 -19.16
CA TYR A 411 21.27 -8.25 -18.43
C TYR A 411 21.00 -7.61 -17.07
N GLN A 412 19.98 -6.77 -16.97
CA GLN A 412 19.51 -6.25 -15.69
C GLN A 412 19.08 -7.38 -14.77
N ARG A 413 18.26 -8.33 -15.26
CA ARG A 413 17.84 -9.50 -14.52
C ARG A 413 19.01 -10.41 -14.11
N TYR A 414 20.00 -10.54 -14.98
CA TYR A 414 21.24 -11.25 -14.65
C TYR A 414 21.97 -10.60 -13.48
N LEU A 415 22.14 -9.27 -13.49
CA LEU A 415 22.77 -8.54 -12.38
C LEU A 415 21.97 -8.65 -11.08
N GLU A 416 20.65 -8.55 -11.14
CA GLU A 416 19.80 -8.77 -9.99
C GLU A 416 20.03 -10.16 -9.38
N ASN A 417 20.08 -11.20 -10.21
CA ASN A 417 20.34 -12.56 -9.74
C ASN A 417 21.74 -12.69 -9.12
N GLN A 418 22.76 -11.98 -9.62
CA GLN A 418 24.09 -11.97 -9.01
C GLN A 418 24.08 -11.26 -7.65
N ILE A 419 23.38 -10.14 -7.52
CA ILE A 419 23.21 -9.43 -6.24
C ILE A 419 22.52 -10.36 -5.22
N ARG A 420 21.41 -11.00 -5.62
CA ARG A 420 20.67 -11.95 -4.75
C ARG A 420 21.51 -13.16 -4.37
N SER A 421 22.32 -13.69 -5.27
CA SER A 421 23.17 -14.87 -4.98
C SER A 421 24.23 -14.59 -3.92
N VAL A 422 24.69 -13.33 -3.80
CA VAL A 422 25.72 -12.92 -2.83
C VAL A 422 25.13 -12.42 -1.53
N PHE A 423 24.07 -11.61 -1.60
CA PHE A 423 23.52 -10.92 -0.43
C PHE A 423 22.21 -11.53 0.11
N GLY A 424 21.61 -12.48 -0.59
CA GLY A 424 20.32 -13.07 -0.24
C GLY A 424 19.17 -12.21 -0.74
N LEU A 425 18.78 -11.19 0.01
CA LEU A 425 17.64 -10.31 -0.24
C LEU A 425 16.33 -11.12 -0.45
N GLU A 426 16.20 -12.23 0.30
CA GLU A 426 15.02 -13.08 0.27
C GLU A 426 13.83 -12.34 0.91
N GLY A 427 12.65 -12.53 0.35
CA GLY A 427 11.42 -11.89 0.83
C GLY A 427 11.25 -10.44 0.41
N THR A 428 12.24 -9.80 -0.23
CA THR A 428 12.13 -8.39 -0.66
C THR A 428 12.35 -8.25 -2.17
N PRO A 429 11.54 -7.46 -2.88
CA PRO A 429 11.83 -7.08 -4.25
C PRO A 429 13.08 -6.19 -4.30
N VAL A 430 13.78 -6.23 -5.43
CA VAL A 430 14.94 -5.39 -5.70
C VAL A 430 14.60 -4.45 -6.84
N ARG A 431 14.86 -3.16 -6.66
CA ARG A 431 14.73 -2.16 -7.71
C ARG A 431 16.10 -1.80 -8.27
N ILE A 432 16.24 -1.84 -9.60
CA ILE A 432 17.46 -1.44 -10.30
C ILE A 432 17.11 -0.31 -11.24
N VAL A 433 17.72 0.84 -11.03
CA VAL A 433 17.59 2.05 -11.85
C VAL A 433 18.88 2.20 -12.68
N ILE A 434 18.73 2.38 -13.99
CA ILE A 434 19.86 2.59 -14.89
C ILE A 434 19.97 4.09 -15.16
N ARG A 435 21.14 4.67 -14.89
CA ARG A 435 21.45 6.06 -15.20
C ARG A 435 22.60 6.15 -16.19
N GLN A 436 22.48 7.05 -17.16
CA GLN A 436 23.55 7.37 -18.10
C GLN A 436 24.43 8.45 -17.50
N LYS A 437 25.76 8.34 -17.67
CA LYS A 437 26.71 9.37 -17.21
C LYS A 437 26.44 10.68 -17.95
N GLY A 438 25.99 11.71 -17.25
CA GLY A 438 25.62 13.02 -17.80
C GLY A 438 24.13 13.34 -17.72
N ASP A 439 23.27 12.40 -17.28
CA ASP A 439 21.91 12.74 -16.88
C ASP A 439 22.02 13.60 -15.59
N SER A 440 21.59 14.85 -15.68
CA SER A 440 21.50 15.75 -14.52
C SER A 440 20.48 15.21 -13.51
N GLU A 441 20.77 15.41 -12.23
CA GLU A 441 19.90 15.11 -11.09
C GLU A 441 18.50 15.68 -11.20
#